data_a27df904e4a80c985a2f855d6b25388a
#
_entry.id   a27df904e4a80c985a2f855d6b25388a
#
_cell.length_a   1.000
_cell.length_b   1.000
_cell.length_c   1.000
_cell.angle_alpha   90.00
_cell.angle_beta   90.00
_cell.angle_gamma   90.00
#
_symmetry.space_group_name_H-M   'P 1'
#
loop_
_entity.id
_entity.type
_entity.pdbx_description
1 polymer ?
#
loop_
_entity_poly.entity_id
_entity_poly.type
_entity_poly.pdbx_seq_one_letter_code
_entity_poly.pdbx_strand_id
1 'polypeptide(L)'
;DEPQIVKNILFKSSGVCFATLLARSNELLKTGKDVINLGIGQPDFPTPENVVNAAIKAIKDGHHGYTASNGILELRETVSWDFHKRNKIKIDPNDILITPGGKAIIFYTLLMFGEPGSEIITPDPGFIAYRSMIDYTGAKAIALPHRMENNFSFDANELLSLINDKTRLIILNLINYKAF
;
A
#
# COMPACT_ATOMS: atom_id res chain seq x y z
N ASP A 1 -8.53 16.82 -26.01
CA ASP A 1 -8.94 15.42 -26.05
C ASP A 1 -7.89 14.58 -25.36
N GLU A 2 -8.14 14.20 -24.11
CA GLU A 2 -7.29 13.22 -23.42
C GLU A 2 -7.29 11.90 -24.21
N PRO A 3 -6.13 11.28 -24.42
CA PRO A 3 -6.06 10.06 -25.20
C PRO A 3 -6.99 8.98 -24.62
N GLN A 4 -7.85 8.41 -25.44
CA GLN A 4 -8.80 7.35 -25.06
C GLN A 4 -8.12 6.16 -24.37
N ILE A 5 -6.82 5.98 -24.61
CA ILE A 5 -5.97 4.97 -23.98
C ILE A 5 -5.85 5.20 -22.47
N VAL A 6 -5.65 6.45 -22.03
CA VAL A 6 -5.52 6.79 -20.58
C VAL A 6 -6.86 6.56 -19.87
N LYS A 7 -7.98 6.92 -20.49
CA LYS A 7 -9.32 6.62 -19.94
C LYS A 7 -9.54 5.11 -19.80
N ASN A 8 -9.16 4.32 -20.78
CA ASN A 8 -9.35 2.86 -20.74
C ASN A 8 -8.48 2.16 -19.70
N ILE A 9 -7.27 2.66 -19.43
CA ILE A 9 -6.37 2.10 -18.40
C ILE A 9 -6.86 2.48 -17.01
N LEU A 10 -7.28 3.73 -16.80
CA LEU A 10 -7.71 4.24 -15.50
C LEU A 10 -9.13 3.80 -15.09
N PHE A 11 -10.01 3.49 -16.05
CA PHE A 11 -11.44 3.23 -15.80
C PHE A 11 -11.90 1.79 -16.08
N LYS A 12 -11.03 0.89 -16.57
CA LYS A 12 -11.36 -0.55 -16.66
C LYS A 12 -11.31 -1.29 -15.32
N SER A 13 -10.74 -0.70 -14.27
CA SER A 13 -10.91 -1.22 -12.93
C SER A 13 -12.33 -0.84 -12.46
N SER A 14 -13.19 -1.82 -12.33
CA SER A 14 -14.59 -1.72 -11.85
C SER A 14 -14.71 -1.30 -10.38
N GLY A 15 -13.85 -0.39 -9.91
CA GLY A 15 -13.83 0.11 -8.55
C GLY A 15 -14.15 1.59 -8.51
N VAL A 16 -15.07 2.00 -7.64
CA VAL A 16 -15.28 3.41 -7.31
C VAL A 16 -13.94 3.96 -6.82
N CYS A 17 -13.38 4.92 -7.56
CA CYS A 17 -12.11 5.55 -7.20
C CYS A 17 -12.30 6.31 -5.87
N PHE A 18 -11.38 6.17 -4.92
CA PHE A 18 -11.39 6.92 -3.66
C PHE A 18 -11.57 8.43 -3.86
N ALA A 19 -10.96 8.98 -4.92
CA ALA A 19 -11.11 10.38 -5.28
C ALA A 19 -12.57 10.75 -5.58
N THR A 20 -13.32 9.87 -6.24
CA THR A 20 -14.74 10.10 -6.56
C THR A 20 -15.60 10.05 -5.29
N LEU A 21 -15.34 9.11 -4.37
CA LEU A 21 -16.03 9.03 -3.09
C LEU A 21 -15.76 10.27 -2.25
N LEU A 22 -14.50 10.70 -2.16
CA LEU A 22 -14.13 11.89 -1.41
C LEU A 22 -14.76 13.15 -2.01
N ALA A 23 -14.73 13.31 -3.33
CA ALA A 23 -15.37 14.44 -4.01
C ALA A 23 -16.87 14.47 -3.72
N ARG A 24 -17.54 13.32 -3.79
CA ARG A 24 -18.98 13.23 -3.51
C ARG A 24 -19.32 13.50 -2.04
N SER A 25 -18.50 12.99 -1.12
CA SER A 25 -18.62 13.28 0.31
C SER A 25 -18.51 14.79 0.59
N ASN A 26 -17.49 15.44 0.01
CA ASN A 26 -17.26 16.87 0.13
C ASN A 26 -18.40 17.72 -0.47
N GLU A 27 -18.98 17.31 -1.59
CA GLU A 27 -20.16 17.95 -2.16
C GLU A 27 -21.36 17.88 -1.21
N LEU A 28 -21.63 16.72 -0.62
CA LEU A 28 -22.72 16.52 0.32
C LEU A 28 -22.53 17.38 1.59
N LEU A 29 -21.32 17.42 2.14
CA LEU A 29 -20.97 18.27 3.28
C LEU A 29 -21.22 19.76 2.97
N LYS A 30 -20.85 20.23 1.77
CA LYS A 30 -21.12 21.62 1.34
C LYS A 30 -22.62 21.96 1.24
N THR A 31 -23.48 20.97 1.04
CA THR A 31 -24.94 21.16 1.04
C THR A 31 -25.57 21.12 2.45
N GLY A 32 -24.76 21.05 3.51
CA GLY A 32 -25.21 21.01 4.90
C GLY A 32 -25.72 19.65 5.35
N LYS A 33 -25.47 18.57 4.57
CA LYS A 33 -25.79 17.22 4.99
C LYS A 33 -24.78 16.71 6.01
N ASP A 34 -25.26 16.04 7.04
CA ASP A 34 -24.39 15.30 7.96
C ASP A 34 -23.88 14.02 7.26
N VAL A 35 -22.57 13.92 7.08
CA VAL A 35 -21.93 12.82 6.35
C VAL A 35 -20.82 12.24 7.19
N ILE A 36 -20.94 10.95 7.53
CA ILE A 36 -19.87 10.17 8.14
C ILE A 36 -19.04 9.54 7.00
N ASN A 37 -17.80 10.04 6.81
CA ASN A 37 -16.92 9.57 5.76
C ASN A 37 -15.98 8.46 6.28
N LEU A 38 -16.27 7.21 5.93
CA LEU A 38 -15.44 6.04 6.22
C LEU A 38 -14.58 5.60 5.02
N GLY A 39 -14.53 6.40 3.95
CA GLY A 39 -13.83 6.05 2.70
C GLY A 39 -12.32 6.24 2.72
N ILE A 40 -11.78 6.99 3.70
CA ILE A 40 -10.34 7.27 3.79
C ILE A 40 -9.87 7.02 5.22
N GLY A 41 -8.89 6.13 5.36
CA GLY A 41 -8.17 5.89 6.62
C GLY A 41 -7.06 6.92 6.81
N GLN A 42 -7.41 8.13 7.23
CA GLN A 42 -6.45 9.18 7.58
C GLN A 42 -6.42 9.35 9.10
N PRO A 43 -5.23 9.42 9.74
CA PRO A 43 -5.14 9.78 11.15
C PRO A 43 -5.82 11.11 11.43
N ASP A 44 -6.56 11.20 12.52
CA ASP A 44 -7.27 12.40 12.99
C ASP A 44 -6.43 13.27 13.94
N PHE A 45 -5.22 12.84 14.24
CA PHE A 45 -4.24 13.56 15.05
C PHE A 45 -3.11 14.13 14.18
N PRO A 46 -2.50 15.26 14.59
CA PRO A 46 -1.43 15.91 13.83
C PRO A 46 -0.14 15.10 13.86
N THR A 47 0.75 15.38 12.90
CA THR A 47 2.13 14.85 12.92
C THR A 47 2.82 15.28 14.22
N PRO A 48 3.54 14.39 14.91
CA PRO A 48 4.26 14.71 16.15
C PRO A 48 5.19 15.92 15.98
N GLU A 49 5.22 16.80 16.96
CA GLU A 49 5.93 18.09 16.87
C GLU A 49 7.43 17.93 16.61
N ASN A 50 8.08 16.91 17.20
CA ASN A 50 9.48 16.61 16.96
C ASN A 50 9.75 16.26 15.48
N VAL A 51 8.82 15.58 14.80
CA VAL A 51 8.91 15.24 13.37
C VAL A 51 8.75 16.51 12.53
N VAL A 52 7.76 17.33 12.85
CA VAL A 52 7.53 18.62 12.17
C VAL A 52 8.77 19.52 12.27
N ASN A 53 9.32 19.67 13.48
CA ASN A 53 10.49 20.51 13.72
C ASN A 53 11.73 19.98 13.00
N ALA A 54 11.93 18.65 12.94
CA ALA A 54 13.01 18.03 12.18
C ALA A 54 12.90 18.29 10.68
N ALA A 55 11.68 18.22 10.12
CA ALA A 55 11.43 18.52 8.71
C ALA A 55 11.72 19.99 8.38
N ILE A 56 11.24 20.91 9.21
CA ILE A 56 11.49 22.36 9.05
C ILE A 56 12.99 22.66 9.12
N LYS A 57 13.69 22.04 10.09
CA LYS A 57 15.14 22.18 10.21
C LYS A 57 15.86 21.68 8.97
N ALA A 58 15.52 20.50 8.48
CA ALA A 58 16.14 19.91 7.29
C ALA A 58 15.99 20.82 6.05
N ILE A 59 14.80 21.42 5.85
CA ILE A 59 14.58 22.39 4.76
C ILE A 59 15.46 23.62 4.93
N LYS A 60 15.52 24.19 6.14
CA LYS A 60 16.35 25.38 6.43
C LYS A 60 17.85 25.11 6.27
N ASP A 61 18.29 23.90 6.58
CA ASP A 61 19.67 23.45 6.44
C ASP A 61 20.05 23.14 4.98
N GLY A 62 19.11 23.24 4.03
CA GLY A 62 19.35 23.03 2.60
C GLY A 62 19.22 21.58 2.14
N HIS A 63 18.66 20.67 2.94
CA HIS A 63 18.43 19.27 2.56
C HIS A 63 17.19 19.13 1.64
N HIS A 64 17.24 19.74 0.46
CA HIS A 64 16.15 19.73 -0.53
C HIS A 64 16.64 19.46 -1.96
N GLY A 65 17.88 19.00 -2.12
CA GLY A 65 18.46 18.62 -3.40
C GLY A 65 18.10 17.18 -3.82
N TYR A 66 18.73 16.73 -4.92
CA TYR A 66 18.63 15.35 -5.37
C TYR A 66 19.24 14.40 -4.34
N THR A 67 18.64 13.22 -4.20
CA THR A 67 19.13 12.14 -3.35
C THR A 67 19.47 10.90 -4.17
N ALA A 68 20.12 9.91 -3.56
CA ALA A 68 20.27 8.59 -4.17
C ALA A 68 18.90 7.96 -4.45
N SER A 69 18.77 7.20 -5.55
CA SER A 69 17.51 6.61 -6.01
C SER A 69 16.88 5.63 -5.00
N ASN A 70 17.69 5.02 -4.15
CA ASN A 70 17.25 4.14 -3.07
C ASN A 70 17.00 4.85 -1.73
N GLY A 71 17.14 6.18 -1.68
CA GLY A 71 16.99 7.00 -0.48
C GLY A 71 18.32 7.35 0.19
N ILE A 72 18.30 8.36 1.06
CA ILE A 72 19.50 8.81 1.78
C ILE A 72 20.01 7.71 2.73
N LEU A 73 21.33 7.61 2.85
CA LEU A 73 21.97 6.53 3.61
C LEU A 73 21.55 6.53 5.08
N GLU A 74 21.48 7.71 5.70
CA GLU A 74 21.11 7.87 7.11
C GLU A 74 19.71 7.32 7.41
N LEU A 75 18.76 7.49 6.48
CA LEU A 75 17.41 6.92 6.63
C LEU A 75 17.45 5.39 6.48
N ARG A 76 18.19 4.88 5.51
CA ARG A 76 18.31 3.43 5.29
C ARG A 76 18.99 2.72 6.48
N GLU A 77 20.03 3.31 7.04
CA GLU A 77 20.68 2.83 8.27
C GLU A 77 19.72 2.85 9.47
N THR A 78 18.94 3.94 9.60
CA THR A 78 17.93 4.05 10.67
C THR A 78 16.86 2.99 10.54
N VAL A 79 16.37 2.73 9.32
CA VAL A 79 15.38 1.67 9.03
C VAL A 79 15.97 0.29 9.36
N SER A 80 17.21 0.01 8.94
CA SER A 80 17.93 -1.24 9.27
C SER A 80 18.03 -1.46 10.77
N TRP A 81 18.43 -0.41 11.52
CA TRP A 81 18.54 -0.47 12.97
C TRP A 81 17.18 -0.70 13.65
N ASP A 82 16.14 0.05 13.26
CA ASP A 82 14.80 -0.09 13.84
C ASP A 82 14.21 -1.48 13.55
N PHE A 83 14.38 -1.97 12.33
CA PHE A 83 13.93 -3.30 11.94
C PHE A 83 14.62 -4.40 12.75
N HIS A 84 15.96 -4.27 12.95
CA HIS A 84 16.68 -5.19 13.81
C HIS A 84 16.22 -5.12 15.26
N LYS A 85 15.99 -3.91 15.79
CA LYS A 85 15.53 -3.72 17.17
C LYS A 85 14.16 -4.38 17.41
N ARG A 86 13.23 -4.22 16.48
CA ARG A 86 11.85 -4.74 16.63
C ARG A 86 11.74 -6.22 16.29
N ASN A 87 12.36 -6.65 15.20
CA ASN A 87 12.14 -7.98 14.62
C ASN A 87 13.32 -8.95 14.84
N LYS A 88 14.45 -8.48 15.37
CA LYS A 88 15.70 -9.24 15.53
C LYS A 88 16.32 -9.74 14.21
N ILE A 89 15.92 -9.14 13.11
CA ILE A 89 16.43 -9.45 11.77
C ILE A 89 17.38 -8.33 11.34
N LYS A 90 18.58 -8.70 10.91
CA LYS A 90 19.55 -7.75 10.34
C LYS A 90 19.31 -7.63 8.83
N ILE A 91 19.18 -6.40 8.35
CA ILE A 91 19.06 -6.06 6.93
C ILE A 91 20.20 -5.11 6.60
N ASP A 92 20.93 -5.36 5.50
CA ASP A 92 21.93 -4.42 5.02
C ASP A 92 21.23 -3.13 4.56
N PRO A 93 21.68 -1.94 4.94
CA PRO A 93 21.14 -0.68 4.42
C PRO A 93 21.12 -0.59 2.89
N ASN A 94 21.98 -1.34 2.19
CA ASN A 94 22.00 -1.40 0.73
C ASN A 94 20.84 -2.22 0.13
N ASP A 95 20.21 -3.08 0.92
CA ASP A 95 19.01 -3.84 0.53
C ASP A 95 17.70 -3.09 0.85
N ILE A 96 17.79 -1.84 1.27
CA ILE A 96 16.65 -1.00 1.62
C ILE A 96 16.39 0.02 0.51
N LEU A 97 15.15 0.04 0.04
CA LEU A 97 14.64 1.04 -0.90
C LEU A 97 13.59 1.91 -0.21
N ILE A 98 13.81 3.22 -0.22
CA ILE A 98 12.84 4.20 0.27
C ILE A 98 12.03 4.73 -0.91
N THR A 99 10.71 4.70 -0.79
CA THR A 99 9.80 5.17 -1.84
C THR A 99 8.84 6.24 -1.31
N PRO A 100 8.28 7.09 -2.20
CA PRO A 100 7.26 8.06 -1.82
C PRO A 100 5.91 7.35 -1.59
N GLY A 101 5.76 6.78 -0.39
CA GLY A 101 4.55 6.06 0.04
C GLY A 101 4.53 4.58 -0.35
N GLY A 102 3.74 3.80 0.40
CA GLY A 102 3.68 2.33 0.27
C GLY A 102 3.07 1.83 -1.03
N LYS A 103 2.22 2.61 -1.72
CA LYS A 103 1.63 2.21 -3.00
C LYS A 103 2.68 1.96 -4.09
N ALA A 104 3.74 2.76 -4.10
CA ALA A 104 4.84 2.58 -5.06
C ALA A 104 5.53 1.22 -4.86
N ILE A 105 5.78 0.83 -3.60
CA ILE A 105 6.39 -0.47 -3.27
C ILE A 105 5.51 -1.61 -3.77
N ILE A 106 4.21 -1.56 -3.46
CA ILE A 106 3.25 -2.58 -3.90
C ILE A 106 3.27 -2.69 -5.42
N PHE A 107 3.18 -1.57 -6.13
CA PHE A 107 3.13 -1.56 -7.58
C PHE A 107 4.42 -2.08 -8.22
N TYR A 108 5.59 -1.66 -7.74
CA TYR A 108 6.87 -2.16 -8.24
C TYR A 108 7.04 -3.66 -8.00
N THR A 109 6.65 -4.16 -6.83
CA THR A 109 6.68 -5.60 -6.54
C THR A 109 5.76 -6.36 -7.49
N LEU A 110 4.55 -5.85 -7.73
CA LEU A 110 3.61 -6.47 -8.67
C LEU A 110 4.12 -6.46 -10.12
N LEU A 111 4.78 -5.38 -10.54
CA LEU A 111 5.42 -5.33 -11.87
C LEU A 111 6.60 -6.32 -12.02
N MET A 112 7.31 -6.61 -10.93
CA MET A 112 8.43 -7.56 -10.96
C MET A 112 7.97 -9.03 -11.05
N PHE A 113 6.84 -9.37 -10.45
CA PHE A 113 6.38 -10.76 -10.30
C PHE A 113 5.10 -11.08 -11.07
N GLY A 114 4.37 -10.05 -11.53
CA GLY A 114 3.12 -10.20 -12.24
C GLY A 114 3.31 -10.19 -13.75
N GLU A 115 2.80 -11.22 -14.42
CA GLU A 115 2.79 -11.37 -15.88
C GLU A 115 1.57 -12.17 -16.33
N PRO A 116 1.15 -12.10 -17.61
CA PRO A 116 0.07 -12.91 -18.11
C PRO A 116 0.32 -14.41 -17.87
N GLY A 117 -0.65 -15.09 -17.26
CA GLY A 117 -0.58 -16.50 -16.89
C GLY A 117 -0.04 -16.79 -15.49
N SER A 118 0.53 -15.80 -14.80
CA SER A 118 0.90 -15.91 -13.38
C SER A 118 -0.29 -15.68 -12.44
N GLU A 119 -0.17 -16.16 -11.21
CA GLU A 119 -1.16 -15.99 -10.15
C GLU A 119 -0.52 -15.30 -8.94
N ILE A 120 -1.27 -14.34 -8.37
CA ILE A 120 -0.88 -13.59 -7.18
C ILE A 120 -1.96 -13.78 -6.13
N ILE A 121 -1.60 -14.36 -4.98
CA ILE A 121 -2.52 -14.56 -3.87
C ILE A 121 -2.60 -13.25 -3.06
N THR A 122 -3.83 -12.78 -2.80
CA THR A 122 -4.09 -11.50 -2.13
C THR A 122 -5.22 -11.64 -1.12
N PRO A 123 -5.18 -10.92 0.03
CA PRO A 123 -6.25 -10.98 1.03
C PRO A 123 -7.60 -10.52 0.46
N ASP A 124 -8.68 -11.18 0.91
CA ASP A 124 -10.05 -10.83 0.59
C ASP A 124 -10.96 -11.00 1.85
N PRO A 125 -11.51 -9.91 2.43
CA PRO A 125 -11.33 -8.51 2.01
C PRO A 125 -9.89 -8.02 2.17
N GLY A 126 -9.48 -7.09 1.31
CA GLY A 126 -8.13 -6.55 1.29
C GLY A 126 -8.07 -5.11 0.78
N PHE A 127 -6.86 -4.57 0.67
CA PHE A 127 -6.69 -3.23 0.14
C PHE A 127 -7.07 -3.18 -1.34
N ILE A 128 -8.03 -2.32 -1.67
CA ILE A 128 -8.68 -2.25 -3.00
C ILE A 128 -7.67 -2.10 -4.16
N ALA A 129 -6.52 -1.47 -3.92
CA ALA A 129 -5.52 -1.27 -4.95
C ALA A 129 -4.79 -2.56 -5.36
N TYR A 130 -4.76 -3.62 -4.53
CA TYR A 130 -4.10 -4.87 -4.88
C TYR A 130 -4.65 -5.44 -6.18
N ARG A 131 -5.97 -5.62 -6.24
CA ARG A 131 -6.62 -6.23 -7.40
C ARG A 131 -6.40 -5.44 -8.68
N SER A 132 -6.60 -4.12 -8.67
CA SER A 132 -6.41 -3.28 -9.84
C SER A 132 -4.96 -3.24 -10.33
N MET A 133 -3.99 -3.29 -9.42
CA MET A 133 -2.57 -3.35 -9.76
C MET A 133 -2.17 -4.72 -10.30
N ILE A 134 -2.74 -5.82 -9.77
CA ILE A 134 -2.53 -7.17 -10.30
C ILE A 134 -3.13 -7.28 -11.70
N ASP A 135 -4.36 -6.85 -11.89
CA ASP A 135 -5.02 -6.87 -13.20
C ASP A 135 -4.24 -6.08 -14.25
N TYR A 136 -3.59 -4.97 -13.85
CA TYR A 136 -2.73 -4.17 -14.72
C TYR A 136 -1.54 -4.98 -15.27
N THR A 137 -0.96 -5.91 -14.50
CA THR A 137 0.16 -6.75 -14.93
C THR A 137 -0.26 -7.88 -15.87
N GLY A 138 -1.55 -8.16 -15.98
CA GLY A 138 -2.10 -9.32 -16.68
C GLY A 138 -2.08 -10.62 -15.87
N ALA A 139 -1.61 -10.57 -14.63
CA ALA A 139 -1.67 -11.68 -13.69
C ALA A 139 -3.11 -11.89 -13.18
N LYS A 140 -3.39 -13.08 -12.66
CA LYS A 140 -4.66 -13.42 -12.03
C LYS A 140 -4.59 -13.22 -10.51
N ALA A 141 -5.46 -12.41 -9.96
CA ALA A 141 -5.63 -12.29 -8.51
C ALA A 141 -6.37 -13.51 -7.96
N ILE A 142 -5.75 -14.19 -6.99
CA ILE A 142 -6.33 -15.32 -6.24
C ILE A 142 -6.70 -14.83 -4.85
N ALA A 143 -7.97 -14.92 -4.49
CA ALA A 143 -8.47 -14.47 -3.19
C ALA A 143 -8.03 -15.42 -2.07
N LEU A 144 -7.41 -14.88 -1.03
CA LEU A 144 -7.18 -15.55 0.25
C LEU A 144 -8.23 -15.04 1.24
N PRO A 145 -9.26 -15.84 1.58
CA PRO A 145 -10.37 -15.36 2.40
C PRO A 145 -9.93 -15.02 3.83
N HIS A 146 -10.33 -13.84 4.30
CA HIS A 146 -10.24 -13.41 5.69
C HIS A 146 -11.63 -13.36 6.28
N ARG A 147 -11.97 -14.33 7.11
CA ARG A 147 -13.33 -14.51 7.64
C ARG A 147 -13.49 -13.93 9.05
N MET A 148 -14.68 -13.41 9.34
CA MET A 148 -15.00 -12.82 10.64
C MET A 148 -14.87 -13.84 11.79
N GLU A 149 -15.27 -15.09 11.56
CA GLU A 149 -15.13 -16.19 12.53
C GLU A 149 -13.67 -16.49 12.91
N ASN A 150 -12.71 -16.12 12.05
CA ASN A 150 -11.28 -16.23 12.32
C ASN A 150 -10.65 -14.87 12.70
N ASN A 151 -11.45 -13.93 13.20
CA ASN A 151 -11.01 -12.56 13.50
C ASN A 151 -10.30 -11.89 12.30
N PHE A 152 -10.79 -12.11 11.10
CA PHE A 152 -10.18 -11.65 9.83
C PHE A 152 -8.71 -12.08 9.66
N SER A 153 -8.30 -13.18 10.28
CA SER A 153 -7.03 -13.83 10.02
C SER A 153 -7.21 -14.84 8.88
N PHE A 154 -6.14 -15.10 8.12
CA PHE A 154 -6.16 -16.16 7.11
C PHE A 154 -5.90 -17.52 7.75
N ASP A 155 -6.39 -18.60 7.11
CA ASP A 155 -6.04 -19.97 7.43
C ASP A 155 -4.81 -20.40 6.63
N ALA A 156 -3.77 -20.90 7.33
CA ALA A 156 -2.53 -21.31 6.69
C ALA A 156 -2.71 -22.54 5.77
N ASN A 157 -3.62 -23.47 6.10
CA ASN A 157 -3.90 -24.63 5.26
C ASN A 157 -4.66 -24.21 3.99
N GLU A 158 -5.58 -23.26 4.12
CA GLU A 158 -6.27 -22.67 2.97
C GLU A 158 -5.26 -21.94 2.06
N LEU A 159 -4.36 -21.14 2.62
CA LEU A 159 -3.29 -20.50 1.86
C LEU A 159 -2.44 -21.55 1.10
N LEU A 160 -2.00 -22.61 1.78
CA LEU A 160 -1.21 -23.67 1.15
C LEU A 160 -1.96 -24.35 0.00
N SER A 161 -3.28 -24.52 0.13
CA SER A 161 -4.11 -25.13 -0.92
C SER A 161 -4.24 -24.26 -2.18
N LEU A 162 -4.03 -22.95 -2.06
CA LEU A 162 -4.10 -21.99 -3.18
C LEU A 162 -2.78 -21.91 -3.96
N ILE A 163 -1.67 -22.39 -3.38
CA ILE A 163 -0.35 -22.34 -4.02
C ILE A 163 -0.24 -23.41 -5.10
N ASN A 164 0.21 -23.01 -6.28
CA ASN A 164 0.48 -23.89 -7.42
C ASN A 164 1.65 -23.36 -8.28
N ASP A 165 1.98 -24.05 -9.35
CA ASP A 165 3.12 -23.71 -10.23
C ASP A 165 3.03 -22.32 -10.89
N LYS A 166 1.85 -21.71 -10.92
CA LYS A 166 1.63 -20.36 -11.46
C LYS A 166 1.76 -19.29 -10.39
N THR A 167 1.77 -19.66 -9.12
CA THR A 167 1.88 -18.71 -8.02
C THR A 167 3.25 -18.04 -8.02
N ARG A 168 3.30 -16.72 -8.15
CA ARG A 168 4.53 -15.91 -8.16
C ARG A 168 4.69 -15.03 -6.95
N LEU A 169 3.57 -14.64 -6.31
CA LEU A 169 3.59 -13.71 -5.18
C LEU A 169 2.45 -14.02 -4.23
N ILE A 170 2.71 -13.85 -2.95
CA ILE A 170 1.69 -13.88 -1.88
C ILE A 170 1.76 -12.54 -1.15
N ILE A 171 0.63 -11.84 -1.10
CA ILE A 171 0.49 -10.60 -0.34
C ILE A 171 -0.18 -10.94 0.98
N LEU A 172 0.52 -10.65 2.09
CA LEU A 172 -0.03 -10.76 3.44
C LEU A 172 -0.14 -9.37 4.03
N ASN A 173 -1.34 -9.03 4.49
CA ASN A 173 -1.58 -7.80 5.23
C ASN A 173 -1.80 -8.17 6.70
N LEU A 174 -0.75 -7.98 7.51
CA LEU A 174 -0.78 -8.30 8.93
C LEU A 174 -1.31 -7.08 9.69
N ILE A 175 -2.63 -6.88 9.66
CA ILE A 175 -3.27 -5.90 10.53
C ILE A 175 -3.39 -6.54 11.91
N ASN A 176 -2.77 -5.93 12.90
CA ASN A 176 -2.96 -6.33 14.29
C ASN A 176 -4.32 -5.80 14.77
N TYR A 177 -5.41 -6.55 14.53
CA TYR A 177 -6.76 -6.22 15.02
C TYR A 177 -6.88 -6.18 16.56
N LYS A 178 -5.79 -6.42 17.30
CA LYS A 178 -5.73 -6.28 18.76
C LYS A 178 -5.52 -4.83 19.23
N ALA A 179 -5.51 -3.86 18.32
CA ALA A 179 -5.29 -2.45 18.64
C ALA A 179 -6.59 -1.61 18.69
N PHE A 180 -7.76 -2.27 18.71
CA PHE A 180 -9.06 -1.61 18.93
C PHE A 180 -9.79 -2.26 20.08
#